data_99321e3501a802de10d8edec125c04cd
#
_entry.id   99321e3501a802de10d8edec125c04cd
#
_cell.length_a   1.000
_cell.length_b   1.000
_cell.length_c   1.000
_cell.angle_alpha   90.00
_cell.angle_beta   90.00
_cell.angle_gamma   90.00
#
_symmetry.space_group_name_H-M   'P 1'
#
loop_
_entity.id
_entity.type
_entity.pdbx_description
1 polymer ?
#
loop_
_entity_poly.entity_id
_entity_poly.type
_entity_poly.pdbx_seq_one_letter_code
_entity_poly.pdbx_strand_id
1 'polypeptide(L)'
;MSAGNYKLDNLCAIVDRNRLQISGNTEDVMKQDSQEERWAAFGWNVLSVPGNDMDALVHAFELAKHCKGKPTVIIANTTKGCGSSVMENKAEWHHKVPTPEEVEQIMKDLDERKEALS
;
A
#
# COMPACT_ATOMS: atom_id res chain seq x y z
N MET A 1 17.50 -5.38 7.35
CA MET A 1 18.85 -5.98 7.29
C MET A 1 18.84 -7.44 7.76
N SER A 2 18.48 -7.76 9.01
CA SER A 2 18.55 -9.13 9.56
C SER A 2 17.83 -10.18 8.71
N ALA A 3 16.61 -9.91 8.27
CA ALA A 3 15.84 -10.85 7.45
C ALA A 3 16.55 -11.23 6.13
N GLY A 4 17.15 -10.24 5.45
CA GLY A 4 17.96 -10.50 4.25
C GLY A 4 19.21 -11.31 4.57
N ASN A 5 19.93 -10.95 5.64
CA ASN A 5 21.13 -11.67 6.08
C ASN A 5 20.83 -13.14 6.43
N TYR A 6 19.72 -13.41 7.12
CA TYR A 6 19.30 -14.76 7.49
C TYR A 6 18.51 -15.49 6.39
N LYS A 7 18.31 -14.85 5.23
CA LYS A 7 17.63 -15.42 4.06
C LYS A 7 16.25 -15.98 4.41
N LEU A 8 15.44 -15.21 5.15
CA LEU A 8 14.12 -15.64 5.61
C LEU A 8 13.14 -15.69 4.43
N ASP A 9 13.21 -16.72 3.61
CA ASP A 9 12.44 -16.86 2.37
C ASP A 9 10.96 -17.23 2.58
N ASN A 10 10.56 -17.43 3.83
CA ASN A 10 9.16 -17.59 4.24
C ASN A 10 8.56 -16.28 4.81
N LEU A 11 9.32 -15.17 4.80
CA LEU A 11 8.85 -13.86 5.25
C LEU A 11 8.43 -13.01 4.06
N CYS A 12 7.18 -12.55 4.10
CA CYS A 12 6.65 -11.54 3.20
C CYS A 12 6.25 -10.30 4.00
N ALA A 13 6.86 -9.15 3.71
CA ALA A 13 6.49 -7.86 4.26
C ALA A 13 5.67 -7.07 3.23
N ILE A 14 4.77 -6.21 3.71
CA ILE A 14 4.00 -5.31 2.86
C ILE A 14 4.27 -3.88 3.31
N VAL A 15 4.59 -3.02 2.38
CA VAL A 15 4.65 -1.56 2.56
C VAL A 15 3.42 -0.96 1.91
N ASP A 16 2.50 -0.43 2.71
CA ASP A 16 1.40 0.40 2.22
C ASP A 16 1.95 1.80 1.89
N ARG A 17 2.28 2.01 0.61
CA ARG A 17 2.87 3.26 0.12
C ARG A 17 1.78 4.18 -0.44
N ASN A 18 1.07 4.86 0.43
CA ASN A 18 0.02 5.81 0.06
C ASN A 18 0.52 7.25 -0.16
N ARG A 19 1.81 7.51 0.02
CA ARG A 19 2.51 8.78 -0.20
C ARG A 19 2.05 9.93 0.70
N LEU A 20 1.24 9.65 1.71
CA LEU A 20 0.77 10.64 2.68
C LEU A 20 1.21 10.26 4.10
N GLN A 21 1.42 11.26 4.91
CA GLN A 21 1.61 11.17 6.35
C GLN A 21 0.86 12.31 7.05
N ILE A 22 0.88 12.34 8.38
CA ILE A 22 0.11 13.29 9.20
C ILE A 22 0.16 14.73 8.67
N SER A 23 1.35 15.22 8.30
CA SER A 23 1.61 16.61 7.93
C SER A 23 1.61 16.89 6.42
N GLY A 24 1.34 15.89 5.57
CA GLY A 24 1.26 16.08 4.12
C GLY A 24 1.88 14.96 3.30
N ASN A 25 2.36 15.31 2.12
CA ASN A 25 3.00 14.36 1.20
C ASN A 25 4.35 13.89 1.77
N THR A 26 4.61 12.57 1.71
CA THR A 26 5.84 11.98 2.22
C THR A 26 7.09 12.54 1.56
N GLU A 27 7.03 12.87 0.26
CA GLU A 27 8.19 13.39 -0.47
C GLU A 27 8.56 14.84 -0.08
N ASP A 28 7.58 15.59 0.48
CA ASP A 28 7.81 16.96 0.95
C ASP A 28 8.28 16.99 2.41
N VAL A 29 7.84 16.03 3.22
CA VAL A 29 8.14 16.01 4.68
C VAL A 29 9.39 15.18 4.97
N MET A 30 9.44 13.94 4.48
CA MET A 30 10.58 13.04 4.62
C MET A 30 10.67 12.15 3.37
N LYS A 31 11.52 12.53 2.46
CA LYS A 31 11.64 11.92 1.15
C LYS A 31 11.86 10.41 1.20
N GLN A 32 10.98 9.67 0.54
CA GLN A 32 10.93 8.21 0.60
C GLN A 32 11.23 7.55 -0.76
N ASP A 33 11.58 8.33 -1.78
CA ASP A 33 11.92 7.83 -3.10
C ASP A 33 12.95 6.68 -3.04
N SER A 34 12.95 5.85 -4.06
CA SER A 34 13.80 4.66 -4.14
C SER A 34 13.62 3.66 -2.97
N GLN A 35 12.39 3.50 -2.47
CA GLN A 35 12.14 2.43 -1.48
C GLN A 35 12.54 1.06 -2.03
N GLU A 36 12.28 0.81 -3.30
CA GLU A 36 12.65 -0.42 -4.00
C GLU A 36 14.15 -0.70 -3.87
N GLU A 37 14.99 0.31 -4.14
CA GLU A 37 16.46 0.19 -4.04
C GLU A 37 16.92 -0.04 -2.60
N ARG A 38 16.30 0.63 -1.63
CA ARG A 38 16.64 0.45 -0.21
C ARG A 38 16.36 -0.98 0.26
N TRP A 39 15.20 -1.53 -0.07
CA TRP A 39 14.88 -2.91 0.29
C TRP A 39 15.78 -3.91 -0.45
N ALA A 40 16.04 -3.68 -1.74
CA ALA A 40 16.94 -4.52 -2.53
C ALA A 40 18.37 -4.51 -1.97
N ALA A 41 18.88 -3.35 -1.54
CA ALA A 41 20.21 -3.21 -0.92
C ALA A 41 20.35 -4.03 0.38
N PHE A 42 19.24 -4.29 1.09
CA PHE A 42 19.23 -5.17 2.27
C PHE A 42 18.98 -6.65 1.93
N GLY A 43 19.04 -7.03 0.66
CA GLY A 43 18.96 -8.43 0.22
C GLY A 43 17.53 -8.96 0.10
N TRP A 44 16.52 -8.10 -0.02
CA TRP A 44 15.13 -8.50 -0.23
C TRP A 44 14.81 -8.68 -1.72
N ASN A 45 13.91 -9.62 -2.00
CA ASN A 45 13.17 -9.64 -3.26
C ASN A 45 12.08 -8.55 -3.20
N VAL A 46 12.02 -7.66 -4.19
CA VAL A 46 11.13 -6.49 -4.17
C VAL A 46 10.11 -6.59 -5.28
N LEU A 47 8.84 -6.50 -4.92
CA LEU A 47 7.70 -6.46 -5.83
C LEU A 47 6.96 -5.13 -5.62
N SER A 48 6.90 -4.28 -6.64
CA SER A 48 6.17 -3.01 -6.59
C SER A 48 4.93 -3.11 -7.46
N VAL A 49 3.74 -2.93 -6.87
CA VAL A 49 2.47 -3.19 -7.53
C VAL A 49 1.43 -2.09 -7.24
N PRO A 50 0.39 -1.95 -8.08
CA PRO A 50 -0.79 -1.16 -7.73
C PRO A 50 -1.47 -1.75 -6.49
N GLY A 51 -1.46 -1.01 -5.37
CA GLY A 51 -1.87 -1.53 -4.07
C GLY A 51 -3.39 -1.56 -3.83
N ASN A 52 -4.19 -0.96 -4.72
CA ASN A 52 -5.65 -1.03 -4.69
C ASN A 52 -6.23 -1.98 -5.76
N ASP A 53 -5.35 -2.72 -6.46
CA ASP A 53 -5.70 -3.75 -7.43
C ASP A 53 -5.54 -5.13 -6.78
N MET A 54 -6.67 -5.83 -6.57
CA MET A 54 -6.68 -7.12 -5.89
C MET A 54 -6.00 -8.21 -6.71
N ASP A 55 -6.14 -8.20 -8.03
CA ASP A 55 -5.50 -9.20 -8.90
C ASP A 55 -3.98 -9.03 -8.88
N ALA A 56 -3.49 -7.79 -8.94
CA ALA A 56 -2.08 -7.48 -8.83
C ALA A 56 -1.49 -7.93 -7.47
N LEU A 57 -2.24 -7.72 -6.38
CA LEU A 57 -1.83 -8.16 -5.03
C LEU A 57 -1.79 -9.68 -4.92
N VAL A 58 -2.83 -10.39 -5.40
CA VAL A 58 -2.87 -11.86 -5.39
C VAL A 58 -1.68 -12.41 -6.19
N HIS A 59 -1.42 -11.87 -7.38
CA HIS A 59 -0.28 -12.27 -8.18
C HIS A 59 1.07 -12.03 -7.45
N ALA A 60 1.22 -10.89 -6.79
CA ALA A 60 2.42 -10.60 -6.01
C ALA A 60 2.64 -11.59 -4.85
N PHE A 61 1.58 -12.01 -4.17
CA PHE A 61 1.66 -13.03 -3.12
C PHE A 61 2.09 -14.40 -3.68
N GLU A 62 1.58 -14.79 -4.85
CA GLU A 62 2.02 -16.03 -5.50
C GLU A 62 3.49 -15.97 -5.88
N LEU A 63 3.97 -14.85 -6.43
CA LEU A 63 5.39 -14.65 -6.70
C LEU A 63 6.25 -14.72 -5.42
N ALA A 64 5.77 -14.14 -4.33
CA ALA A 64 6.45 -14.18 -3.03
C ALA A 64 6.62 -15.60 -2.49
N LYS A 65 5.61 -16.47 -2.62
CA LYS A 65 5.66 -17.89 -2.22
C LYS A 65 6.74 -18.67 -2.97
N HIS A 66 6.99 -18.31 -4.22
CA HIS A 66 7.97 -19.00 -5.07
C HIS A 66 9.39 -18.46 -4.92
N CYS A 67 9.58 -17.30 -4.31
CA CYS A 67 10.91 -16.72 -4.06
C CYS A 67 11.62 -17.52 -2.97
N LYS A 68 12.83 -18.04 -3.27
CA LYS A 68 13.64 -18.79 -2.32
C LYS A 68 14.98 -18.10 -2.06
N GLY A 69 15.47 -18.29 -0.82
CA GLY A 69 16.74 -17.75 -0.37
C GLY A 69 16.74 -16.25 -0.07
N LYS A 70 15.58 -15.58 -0.16
CA LYS A 70 15.42 -14.15 0.17
C LYS A 70 14.03 -13.88 0.75
N PRO A 71 13.89 -13.00 1.75
CA PRO A 71 12.58 -12.46 2.11
C PRO A 71 12.02 -11.61 0.97
N THR A 72 10.70 -11.54 0.87
CA THR A 72 10.02 -10.71 -0.13
C THR A 72 9.36 -9.50 0.53
N VAL A 73 9.47 -8.35 -0.09
CA VAL A 73 8.67 -7.15 0.23
C VAL A 73 7.78 -6.80 -0.95
N ILE A 74 6.52 -6.58 -0.68
CA ILE A 74 5.54 -6.03 -1.63
C ILE A 74 5.35 -4.55 -1.29
N ILE A 75 5.75 -3.68 -2.22
CA ILE A 75 5.46 -2.24 -2.14
C ILE A 75 4.13 -2.01 -2.84
N ALA A 76 3.08 -1.93 -2.05
CA ALA A 76 1.73 -1.67 -2.50
C ALA A 76 1.54 -0.16 -2.66
N ASN A 77 1.55 0.34 -3.90
CA ASN A 77 1.30 1.74 -4.21
C ASN A 77 -0.21 1.98 -4.14
N THR A 78 -0.66 2.45 -2.99
CA THR A 78 -2.07 2.68 -2.68
C THR A 78 -2.45 4.15 -2.82
N THR A 79 -3.74 4.40 -2.87
CA THR A 79 -4.34 5.72 -2.66
C THR A 79 -5.07 5.72 -1.33
N LYS A 80 -4.68 6.60 -0.40
CA LYS A 80 -5.36 6.74 0.89
C LYS A 80 -6.84 7.05 0.67
N GLY A 81 -7.74 6.31 1.35
CA GLY A 81 -9.19 6.49 1.23
C GLY A 81 -9.76 6.12 -0.14
N CYS A 82 -9.08 5.25 -0.90
CA CYS A 82 -9.46 4.83 -2.24
C CYS A 82 -10.92 4.38 -2.30
N GLY A 83 -11.68 4.98 -3.22
CA GLY A 83 -13.09 4.71 -3.44
C GLY A 83 -14.05 5.64 -2.70
N SER A 84 -13.53 6.61 -1.95
CA SER A 84 -14.35 7.62 -1.27
C SER A 84 -13.99 9.03 -1.76
N SER A 85 -14.91 9.71 -2.40
CA SER A 85 -14.74 11.12 -2.85
C SER A 85 -14.45 12.08 -1.70
N VAL A 86 -14.88 11.71 -0.49
CA VAL A 86 -14.68 12.49 0.73
C VAL A 86 -13.25 12.36 1.25
N MET A 87 -12.67 11.14 1.19
CA MET A 87 -11.41 10.79 1.87
C MET A 87 -10.22 10.70 0.92
N GLU A 88 -10.44 10.41 -0.36
CA GLU A 88 -9.40 10.01 -1.29
C GLU A 88 -8.28 11.04 -1.41
N ASN A 89 -7.05 10.58 -1.21
CA ASN A 89 -5.81 11.35 -1.30
C ASN A 89 -5.73 12.59 -0.40
N LYS A 90 -6.38 12.55 0.78
CA LYS A 90 -6.39 13.66 1.74
C LYS A 90 -5.67 13.29 3.04
N ALA A 91 -4.59 13.99 3.37
CA ALA A 91 -3.77 13.74 4.56
C ALA A 91 -4.53 13.94 5.88
N GLU A 92 -5.48 14.87 5.91
CA GLU A 92 -6.29 15.21 7.10
C GLU A 92 -7.07 14.02 7.67
N TRP A 93 -7.37 13.01 6.83
CA TRP A 93 -8.04 11.78 7.24
C TRP A 93 -7.14 10.80 8.01
N HIS A 94 -5.93 11.20 8.35
CA HIS A 94 -5.07 10.35 9.19
C HIS A 94 -5.64 10.16 10.61
N HIS A 95 -6.32 11.18 11.15
CA HIS A 95 -6.94 11.18 12.49
C HIS A 95 -8.42 11.56 12.51
N LYS A 96 -9.00 11.96 11.38
CA LYS A 96 -10.36 12.42 11.30
C LYS A 96 -11.35 11.27 11.41
N VAL A 97 -12.42 11.45 12.19
CA VAL A 97 -13.60 10.59 12.23
C VAL A 97 -14.67 11.23 11.36
N PRO A 98 -15.32 10.49 10.46
CA PRO A 98 -16.34 11.05 9.58
C PRO A 98 -17.60 11.48 10.35
N THR A 99 -18.25 12.55 9.89
CA THR A 99 -19.60 12.92 10.35
C THR A 99 -20.65 11.97 9.77
N PRO A 100 -21.89 11.93 10.31
CA PRO A 100 -22.96 11.12 9.72
C PRO A 100 -23.20 11.39 8.23
N GLU A 101 -23.18 12.64 7.82
CA GLU A 101 -23.37 13.07 6.42
C GLU A 101 -22.21 12.59 5.53
N GLU A 102 -20.98 12.68 6.04
CA GLU A 102 -19.79 12.14 5.34
C GLU A 102 -19.87 10.61 5.20
N VAL A 103 -20.39 9.91 6.21
CA VAL A 103 -20.62 8.45 6.13
C VAL A 103 -21.63 8.11 5.05
N GLU A 104 -22.74 8.84 4.94
CA GLU A 104 -23.74 8.62 3.89
C GLU A 104 -23.11 8.76 2.50
N GLN A 105 -22.30 9.80 2.29
CA GLN A 105 -21.60 9.99 1.01
C GLN A 105 -20.59 8.88 0.72
N ILE A 106 -19.81 8.47 1.72
CA ILE A 106 -18.84 7.38 1.59
C ILE A 106 -19.54 6.07 1.20
N MET A 107 -20.66 5.75 1.83
CA MET A 107 -21.42 4.54 1.51
C MET A 107 -21.96 4.59 0.08
N LYS A 108 -22.46 5.74 -0.37
CA LYS A 108 -22.91 5.92 -1.75
C LYS A 108 -21.77 5.70 -2.76
N ASP A 109 -20.61 6.30 -2.53
CA ASP A 109 -19.44 6.14 -3.39
C ASP A 109 -19.02 4.67 -3.51
N LEU A 110 -19.05 3.93 -2.39
CA LEU A 110 -18.70 2.51 -2.36
C LEU A 110 -19.73 1.62 -3.07
N ASP A 111 -21.02 1.92 -2.94
CA ASP A 111 -22.09 1.20 -3.64
C ASP A 111 -22.01 1.42 -5.15
N GLU A 112 -21.80 2.65 -5.62
CA GLU A 112 -21.59 2.97 -7.03
C GLU A 112 -20.36 2.21 -7.59
N ARG A 113 -19.27 2.16 -6.83
CA ARG A 113 -18.07 1.41 -7.23
C ARG A 113 -18.32 -0.09 -7.31
N LYS A 114 -19.07 -0.65 -6.36
CA LYS A 114 -19.45 -2.07 -6.35
C LYS A 114 -20.27 -2.44 -7.57
N GLU A 115 -21.24 -1.59 -7.95
CA GLU A 115 -22.06 -1.80 -9.16
C GLU A 115 -21.21 -1.76 -10.43
N ALA A 116 -20.21 -0.87 -10.51
CA ALA A 116 -19.30 -0.77 -11.65
C ALA A 116 -18.36 -1.99 -11.80
N LEU A 117 -18.17 -2.80 -10.76
CA LEU A 117 -17.33 -3.99 -10.75
C LEU A 117 -18.13 -5.30 -10.96
N SER A 118 -19.46 -5.21 -11.03
CA SER A 118 -20.36 -6.35 -11.19
C SER A 118 -20.71 -6.61 -12.66
#